data_e864830eb0f837c72f27d0c2c69c5352
#
_entry.id   e864830eb0f837c72f27d0c2c69c5352
#
_cell.length_a   1.000
_cell.length_b   1.000
_cell.length_c   1.000
_cell.angle_alpha   90.00
_cell.angle_beta   90.00
_cell.angle_gamma   90.00
#
_symmetry.space_group_name_H-M   'P 1'
#
loop_
_entity.id
_entity.type
_entity.pdbx_description
1 polymer ?
#
loop_
_entity_poly.entity_id
_entity_poly.type
_entity_poly.pdbx_seq_one_letter_code
_entity_poly.pdbx_strand_id
1 'polypeptide(L)'
;NSYLQKAEYQNTDWFDLLFSNSISQNHSVSMSTGTDKAQYYTSFSVMNDPGWSKQSKVQRYTANVNALYNISKKLSFNAIANASYRKQRAPGTTSQSVNTVTGEVSRDFDINPYSYALNTSRTMDPNELYVRNYAPFNIFRELENNYLSLDVVDMKFQGELKYKPISKVELAVLGAYKYSTTTNAATITDQSNQAWAYRAMDDATMRDANPWLYTDPDKANSLPFSVLEKGGFYRETKYKMNSWDFRATASYNDVYNKDHIVNLFGGLEINSLDRSRSYFNGVGMQYDMGYLPAFNYNFFKQLEEENGQYY
;
A
#
# COMPACT_ATOMS: atom_id res chain seq x y z
N ASN A 1 46.85 6.06 2.23
CA ASN A 1 47.18 5.17 3.39
C ASN A 1 46.21 5.32 4.57
N SER A 2 45.75 6.53 4.95
CA SER A 2 44.82 6.71 6.07
C SER A 2 43.46 6.03 5.88
N TYR A 3 42.92 6.02 4.66
CA TYR A 3 41.69 5.34 4.31
C TYR A 3 41.81 3.81 4.48
N LEU A 4 42.90 3.23 3.99
CA LEU A 4 43.15 1.80 4.14
C LEU A 4 43.33 1.40 5.60
N GLN A 5 44.03 2.22 6.40
CA GLN A 5 44.17 2.01 7.84
C GLN A 5 42.81 2.07 8.55
N LYS A 6 41.95 3.04 8.21
CA LYS A 6 40.60 3.12 8.75
C LYS A 6 39.77 1.89 8.40
N ALA A 7 39.83 1.43 7.15
CA ALA A 7 39.11 0.25 6.67
C ALA A 7 39.61 -1.05 7.34
N GLU A 8 40.89 -1.13 7.71
CA GLU A 8 41.49 -2.29 8.38
C GLU A 8 40.94 -2.49 9.81
N TYR A 9 40.61 -1.41 10.51
CA TYR A 9 40.01 -1.44 11.84
C TYR A 9 38.48 -1.40 11.83
N GLN A 10 37.85 -1.10 10.69
CA GLN A 10 36.40 -1.04 10.56
C GLN A 10 35.80 -2.45 10.58
N ASN A 11 34.81 -2.65 11.45
CA ASN A 11 34.09 -3.90 11.55
C ASN A 11 32.59 -3.62 11.72
N THR A 12 31.98 -3.19 10.63
CA THR A 12 30.56 -2.80 10.60
C THR A 12 29.66 -4.02 10.68
N ASP A 13 28.80 -4.08 11.66
CA ASP A 13 27.73 -5.07 11.72
C ASP A 13 26.47 -4.53 11.05
N TRP A 14 26.31 -4.86 9.77
CA TRP A 14 25.16 -4.39 8.97
C TRP A 14 23.82 -4.93 9.47
N PHE A 15 23.80 -6.13 10.08
CA PHE A 15 22.57 -6.67 10.64
C PHE A 15 22.12 -5.87 11.86
N ASP A 16 23.01 -5.55 12.77
CA ASP A 16 22.69 -4.73 13.95
C ASP A 16 22.25 -3.31 13.56
N LEU A 17 22.88 -2.75 12.52
CA LEU A 17 22.54 -1.41 12.04
C LEU A 17 21.20 -1.34 11.31
N LEU A 18 20.84 -2.33 10.51
CA LEU A 18 19.66 -2.33 9.65
C LEU A 18 18.44 -3.02 10.24
N PHE A 19 18.66 -3.91 11.20
CA PHE A 19 17.61 -4.68 11.83
C PHE A 19 17.56 -4.46 13.34
N SER A 20 16.46 -4.79 13.92
CA SER A 20 16.28 -4.78 15.38
C SER A 20 15.27 -5.84 15.78
N ASN A 21 15.39 -6.31 17.01
CA ASN A 21 14.33 -7.08 17.62
C ASN A 21 13.07 -6.22 17.68
N SER A 22 12.01 -6.69 17.06
CA SER A 22 10.74 -5.98 17.05
C SER A 22 9.72 -6.71 17.92
N ILE A 23 8.90 -5.93 18.60
CA ILE A 23 7.78 -6.44 19.39
C ILE A 23 6.51 -5.93 18.73
N SER A 24 5.76 -6.84 18.10
CA SER A 24 4.44 -6.54 17.61
C SER A 24 3.46 -6.44 18.79
N GLN A 25 2.68 -5.38 18.84
CA GLN A 25 1.73 -5.12 19.91
C GLN A 25 0.33 -4.99 19.32
N ASN A 26 -0.63 -5.65 19.96
CA ASN A 26 -2.04 -5.53 19.62
C ASN A 26 -2.83 -5.29 20.89
N HIS A 27 -3.41 -4.11 21.00
CA HIS A 27 -4.25 -3.70 22.12
C HIS A 27 -5.69 -3.66 21.66
N SER A 28 -6.58 -4.29 22.40
CA SER A 28 -7.99 -4.27 22.10
C SER A 28 -8.82 -4.01 23.35
N VAL A 29 -9.89 -3.26 23.19
CA VAL A 29 -10.91 -3.06 24.18
C VAL A 29 -12.25 -3.40 23.57
N SER A 30 -13.09 -4.09 24.32
CA SER A 30 -14.45 -4.40 23.90
C SER A 30 -15.41 -4.18 25.05
N MET A 31 -16.64 -3.81 24.70
CA MET A 31 -17.73 -3.64 25.63
C MET A 31 -18.95 -4.38 25.08
N SER A 32 -19.59 -5.12 25.95
CA SER A 32 -20.88 -5.77 25.68
C SER A 32 -21.85 -5.35 26.75
N THR A 33 -23.03 -4.91 26.35
CA THR A 33 -24.12 -4.56 27.25
C THR A 33 -25.44 -4.92 26.60
N GLY A 34 -26.46 -5.18 27.41
CA GLY A 34 -27.75 -5.50 26.87
C GLY A 34 -28.84 -5.56 27.91
N THR A 35 -30.05 -5.51 27.39
CA THR A 35 -31.30 -5.74 28.06
C THR A 35 -32.12 -6.75 27.22
N ASP A 36 -33.29 -7.14 27.69
CA ASP A 36 -34.23 -7.99 26.91
C ASP A 36 -34.61 -7.34 25.55
N LYS A 37 -34.53 -6.01 25.46
CA LYS A 37 -34.91 -5.26 24.26
C LYS A 37 -33.75 -4.88 23.36
N ALA A 38 -32.54 -4.74 23.89
CA ALA A 38 -31.42 -4.26 23.12
C ALA A 38 -30.13 -4.93 23.59
N GLN A 39 -29.27 -5.28 22.63
CA GLN A 39 -27.97 -5.84 22.87
C GLN A 39 -26.97 -5.04 22.03
N TYR A 40 -25.88 -4.61 22.65
CA TYR A 40 -24.84 -3.84 22.00
C TYR A 40 -23.48 -4.49 22.26
N TYR A 41 -22.71 -4.60 21.21
CA TYR A 41 -21.30 -4.97 21.27
C TYR A 41 -20.50 -3.93 20.50
N THR A 42 -19.44 -3.44 21.11
CA THR A 42 -18.47 -2.59 20.44
C THR A 42 -17.06 -3.03 20.78
N SER A 43 -16.15 -2.95 19.81
CA SER A 43 -14.75 -3.20 20.03
C SER A 43 -13.89 -2.24 19.23
N PHE A 44 -12.74 -1.91 19.79
CA PHE A 44 -11.70 -1.13 19.14
C PHE A 44 -10.37 -1.81 19.37
N SER A 45 -9.54 -1.93 18.32
CA SER A 45 -8.21 -2.47 18.43
C SER A 45 -7.18 -1.64 17.67
N VAL A 46 -5.98 -1.59 18.23
CA VAL A 46 -4.80 -0.94 17.62
C VAL A 46 -3.68 -1.96 17.58
N MET A 47 -3.20 -2.24 16.38
CA MET A 47 -2.00 -3.04 16.14
C MET A 47 -0.86 -2.14 15.70
N ASN A 48 0.28 -2.27 16.32
CA ASN A 48 1.53 -1.63 15.92
C ASN A 48 2.62 -2.68 15.80
N ASP A 49 3.10 -2.87 14.58
CA ASP A 49 4.21 -3.76 14.25
C ASP A 49 5.32 -2.93 13.60
N PRO A 50 6.40 -2.65 14.35
CA PRO A 50 7.52 -1.89 13.80
C PRO A 50 8.31 -2.67 12.73
N GLY A 51 8.04 -3.98 12.56
CA GLY A 51 8.84 -4.84 11.69
C GLY A 51 10.25 -5.09 12.22
N TRP A 52 10.96 -6.01 11.62
CA TRP A 52 12.35 -6.34 11.97
C TRP A 52 13.38 -5.45 11.23
N SER A 53 13.05 -4.92 10.05
CA SER A 53 13.83 -3.88 9.39
C SER A 53 13.46 -2.50 9.97
N LYS A 54 14.45 -1.71 10.38
CA LYS A 54 14.25 -0.42 11.09
C LYS A 54 13.38 0.60 10.36
N GLN A 55 13.24 0.48 9.05
CA GLN A 55 12.41 1.39 8.23
C GLN A 55 11.06 0.78 7.82
N SER A 56 10.76 -0.43 8.26
CA SER A 56 9.46 -1.06 8.03
C SER A 56 8.52 -0.82 9.19
N LYS A 57 7.25 -0.55 8.90
CA LYS A 57 6.24 -0.35 9.94
C LYS A 57 4.85 -0.69 9.42
N VAL A 58 4.06 -1.39 10.23
CA VAL A 58 2.64 -1.62 9.99
C VAL A 58 1.84 -1.14 11.19
N GLN A 59 0.82 -0.34 10.93
CA GLN A 59 -0.17 0.10 11.92
C GLN A 59 -1.57 -0.23 11.41
N ARG A 60 -2.41 -0.78 12.27
CA ARG A 60 -3.80 -1.09 11.93
C ARG A 60 -4.72 -0.68 13.07
N TYR A 61 -5.78 0.01 12.72
CA TYR A 61 -6.87 0.40 13.59
C TYR A 61 -8.12 -0.34 13.13
N THR A 62 -8.85 -0.95 14.05
CA THR A 62 -10.08 -1.68 13.73
C THR A 62 -11.17 -1.29 14.72
N ALA A 63 -12.35 -0.98 14.23
CA ALA A 63 -13.52 -0.69 15.03
C ALA A 63 -14.70 -1.57 14.56
N ASN A 64 -15.42 -2.15 15.51
CA ASN A 64 -16.61 -2.96 15.25
C ASN A 64 -17.73 -2.53 16.16
N VAL A 65 -18.93 -2.44 15.61
CA VAL A 65 -20.16 -2.18 16.34
C VAL A 65 -21.21 -3.19 15.86
N ASN A 66 -21.88 -3.81 16.79
CA ASN A 66 -23.05 -4.65 16.53
C ASN A 66 -24.14 -4.23 17.50
N ALA A 67 -25.32 -3.90 17.00
CA ALA A 67 -26.46 -3.44 17.76
C ALA A 67 -27.70 -4.21 17.31
N LEU A 68 -28.23 -5.05 18.19
CA LEU A 68 -29.51 -5.72 18.00
C LEU A 68 -30.56 -5.01 18.86
N TYR A 69 -31.66 -4.62 18.25
CA TYR A 69 -32.78 -3.98 18.92
C TYR A 69 -34.12 -4.71 18.63
N ASN A 70 -34.73 -5.25 19.67
CA ASN A 70 -36.04 -5.85 19.59
C ASN A 70 -37.13 -4.76 19.77
N ILE A 71 -37.59 -4.19 18.65
CA ILE A 71 -38.60 -3.13 18.63
C ILE A 71 -39.92 -3.63 19.24
N SER A 72 -40.24 -4.89 18.95
CA SER A 72 -41.36 -5.59 19.52
C SER A 72 -41.11 -7.10 19.55
N LYS A 73 -42.05 -7.90 20.12
CA LYS A 73 -41.95 -9.37 20.05
C LYS A 73 -41.95 -9.92 18.61
N LYS A 74 -42.34 -9.11 17.63
CA LYS A 74 -42.46 -9.51 16.23
C LYS A 74 -41.47 -8.81 15.32
N LEU A 75 -40.82 -7.74 15.77
CA LEU A 75 -39.97 -6.89 14.94
C LEU A 75 -38.63 -6.66 15.63
N SER A 76 -37.54 -7.03 14.95
CA SER A 76 -36.17 -6.74 15.38
C SER A 76 -35.36 -6.08 14.30
N PHE A 77 -34.41 -5.24 14.69
CA PHE A 77 -33.46 -4.58 13.84
C PHE A 77 -32.05 -4.91 14.32
N ASN A 78 -31.19 -5.32 13.40
CA ASN A 78 -29.77 -5.57 13.66
C ASN A 78 -28.93 -4.65 12.80
N ALA A 79 -28.03 -3.87 13.41
CA ALA A 79 -27.07 -3.01 12.72
C ALA A 79 -25.65 -3.47 13.02
N ILE A 80 -24.85 -3.62 11.97
CA ILE A 80 -23.44 -3.98 12.05
C ILE A 80 -22.62 -2.92 11.32
N ALA A 81 -21.61 -2.38 11.98
CA ALA A 81 -20.62 -1.50 11.38
C ALA A 81 -19.22 -2.01 11.69
N ASN A 82 -18.41 -2.18 10.64
CA ASN A 82 -17.02 -2.57 10.76
C ASN A 82 -16.17 -1.54 10.00
N ALA A 83 -15.07 -1.10 10.60
CA ALA A 83 -14.11 -0.21 9.96
C ALA A 83 -12.70 -0.68 10.27
N SER A 84 -11.83 -0.64 9.28
CA SER A 84 -10.40 -0.94 9.41
C SER A 84 -9.59 0.07 8.61
N TYR A 85 -8.55 0.60 9.22
CA TYR A 85 -7.53 1.41 8.57
C TYR A 85 -6.15 0.80 8.82
N ARG A 86 -5.43 0.47 7.76
CA ARG A 86 -4.06 -0.03 7.81
C ARG A 86 -3.13 0.90 7.07
N LYS A 87 -2.06 1.28 7.73
CA LYS A 87 -0.95 2.02 7.16
C LYS A 87 0.31 1.18 7.25
N GLN A 88 1.04 1.07 6.14
CA GLN A 88 2.29 0.33 6.06
C GLN A 88 3.35 1.16 5.35
N ARG A 89 4.57 1.10 5.83
CA ARG A 89 5.76 1.60 5.14
C ARG A 89 6.76 0.46 5.00
N ALA A 90 7.43 0.41 3.86
CA ALA A 90 8.49 -0.56 3.56
C ALA A 90 9.59 0.10 2.71
N PRO A 91 10.83 -0.42 2.71
CA PRO A 91 11.86 0.01 1.77
C PRO A 91 11.39 -0.03 0.33
N GLY A 92 11.79 0.94 -0.48
CA GLY A 92 11.38 1.04 -1.87
C GLY A 92 12.13 0.06 -2.77
N THR A 93 11.42 -0.47 -3.77
CA THR A 93 11.98 -1.16 -4.93
C THR A 93 11.25 -0.61 -6.15
N THR A 94 11.98 0.01 -7.06
CA THR A 94 11.34 0.87 -8.05
C THR A 94 11.23 0.27 -9.43
N SER A 95 12.14 -0.60 -9.81
CA SER A 95 12.11 -1.26 -11.10
C SER A 95 12.53 -2.73 -10.99
N GLN A 96 11.88 -3.55 -11.77
CA GLN A 96 12.22 -4.94 -11.97
C GLN A 96 12.11 -5.22 -13.46
N SER A 97 13.21 -5.64 -14.08
CA SER A 97 13.19 -6.18 -15.43
C SER A 97 13.45 -7.67 -15.38
N VAL A 98 12.72 -8.41 -16.20
CA VAL A 98 12.89 -9.86 -16.35
C VAL A 98 13.41 -10.12 -17.76
N ASN A 99 14.59 -10.71 -17.86
CA ASN A 99 15.07 -11.22 -19.12
C ASN A 99 14.21 -12.46 -19.50
N THR A 100 13.40 -12.32 -20.53
CA THR A 100 12.45 -13.36 -20.94
C THR A 100 13.13 -14.61 -21.50
N VAL A 101 14.41 -14.52 -21.87
CA VAL A 101 15.19 -15.65 -22.40
C VAL A 101 15.90 -16.42 -21.31
N THR A 102 16.56 -15.72 -20.38
CA THR A 102 17.34 -16.35 -19.30
C THR A 102 16.55 -16.53 -18.01
N GLY A 103 15.41 -15.86 -17.88
CA GLY A 103 14.63 -15.80 -16.63
C GLY A 103 15.30 -14.97 -15.54
N GLU A 104 16.42 -14.31 -15.85
CA GLU A 104 17.14 -13.46 -14.91
C GLU A 104 16.31 -12.22 -14.56
N VAL A 105 16.23 -11.92 -13.28
CA VAL A 105 15.55 -10.75 -12.76
C VAL A 105 16.60 -9.72 -12.33
N SER A 106 16.66 -8.60 -13.05
CA SER A 106 17.46 -7.45 -12.62
C SER A 106 16.58 -6.38 -11.99
N ARG A 107 17.10 -5.72 -10.97
CA ARG A 107 16.42 -4.64 -10.23
C ARG A 107 17.34 -3.46 -10.10
N ASP A 108 16.97 -2.39 -10.79
CA ASP A 108 17.67 -1.12 -10.63
C ASP A 108 17.17 -0.43 -9.37
N PHE A 109 18.07 0.22 -8.64
CA PHE A 109 17.77 0.96 -7.42
C PHE A 109 17.05 0.12 -6.34
N ASP A 110 17.28 -1.20 -6.32
CA ASP A 110 16.71 -2.08 -5.29
C ASP A 110 17.30 -1.76 -3.91
N ILE A 111 16.41 -1.53 -2.95
CA ILE A 111 16.76 -1.26 -1.56
C ILE A 111 16.23 -2.40 -0.71
N ASN A 112 16.94 -3.52 -0.77
CA ASN A 112 16.68 -4.66 0.09
C ASN A 112 17.69 -4.67 1.24
N PRO A 113 17.30 -4.27 2.48
CA PRO A 113 18.22 -4.22 3.61
C PRO A 113 18.87 -5.57 3.93
N TYR A 114 18.14 -6.68 3.74
CA TYR A 114 18.67 -8.01 4.02
C TYR A 114 19.77 -8.40 3.02
N SER A 115 19.50 -8.22 1.74
CA SER A 115 20.51 -8.47 0.70
C SER A 115 21.71 -7.55 0.86
N TYR A 116 21.50 -6.31 1.27
CA TYR A 116 22.58 -5.36 1.54
C TYR A 116 23.45 -5.82 2.72
N ALA A 117 22.85 -6.22 3.84
CA ALA A 117 23.56 -6.71 5.02
C ALA A 117 24.38 -7.96 4.72
N LEU A 118 23.87 -8.88 3.88
CA LEU A 118 24.57 -10.10 3.49
C LEU A 118 25.78 -9.87 2.58
N ASN A 119 25.67 -8.90 1.66
CA ASN A 119 26.61 -8.77 0.56
C ASN A 119 27.58 -7.57 0.71
N THR A 120 27.38 -6.74 1.74
CA THR A 120 28.22 -5.55 1.93
C THR A 120 29.40 -5.88 2.87
N SER A 121 30.58 -5.42 2.48
CA SER A 121 31.78 -5.60 3.29
C SER A 121 31.65 -4.92 4.65
N ARG A 122 32.11 -5.61 5.70
CA ARG A 122 32.19 -5.05 7.04
C ARG A 122 33.25 -3.95 7.20
N THR A 123 34.14 -3.80 6.21
CA THR A 123 35.16 -2.73 6.21
C THR A 123 34.61 -1.39 5.70
N MET A 124 33.37 -1.36 5.20
CA MET A 124 32.74 -0.12 4.75
C MET A 124 32.19 0.69 5.93
N ASP A 125 32.43 1.99 5.91
CA ASP A 125 31.90 2.93 6.90
C ASP A 125 30.41 3.21 6.63
N PRO A 126 29.51 2.98 7.59
CA PRO A 126 28.07 3.20 7.41
C PRO A 126 27.69 4.68 7.22
N ASN A 127 28.58 5.61 7.56
CA ASN A 127 28.32 7.05 7.47
C ASN A 127 28.85 7.69 6.16
N GLU A 128 29.63 6.95 5.37
CA GLU A 128 30.18 7.45 4.11
C GLU A 128 29.25 7.22 2.93
N LEU A 129 29.38 8.07 1.91
CA LEU A 129 28.73 7.92 0.62
C LEU A 129 29.65 7.15 -0.32
N TYR A 130 29.13 6.10 -0.90
CA TYR A 130 29.79 5.30 -1.94
C TYR A 130 29.15 5.61 -3.28
N VAL A 131 29.78 5.19 -4.37
CA VAL A 131 29.20 5.32 -5.70
C VAL A 131 28.44 4.03 -6.06
N ARG A 132 27.17 4.19 -6.42
CA ARG A 132 26.32 3.14 -6.98
C ARG A 132 25.43 3.77 -8.04
N ASN A 133 25.24 3.09 -9.17
CA ASN A 133 24.40 3.60 -10.26
C ASN A 133 24.79 5.04 -10.66
N TYR A 134 26.07 5.29 -10.88
CA TYR A 134 26.66 6.60 -11.28
C TYR A 134 26.46 7.75 -10.26
N ALA A 135 25.96 7.49 -9.08
CA ALA A 135 25.63 8.51 -8.10
C ALA A 135 26.00 8.11 -6.67
N PRO A 136 26.13 9.07 -5.74
CA PRO A 136 26.35 8.80 -4.34
C PRO A 136 25.24 7.92 -3.74
N PHE A 137 25.65 6.95 -2.94
CA PHE A 137 24.77 5.98 -2.29
C PHE A 137 25.15 5.80 -0.84
N ASN A 138 24.16 5.77 0.03
CA ASN A 138 24.24 5.29 1.41
C ASN A 138 22.92 4.61 1.76
N ILE A 139 22.97 3.40 2.31
CA ILE A 139 21.77 2.60 2.56
C ILE A 139 20.77 3.29 3.51
N PHE A 140 21.23 3.97 4.54
CA PHE A 140 20.36 4.66 5.49
C PHE A 140 19.64 5.83 4.83
N ARG A 141 20.39 6.61 4.04
CA ARG A 141 19.83 7.70 3.24
C ARG A 141 18.79 7.18 2.25
N GLU A 142 19.07 6.05 1.59
CA GLU A 142 18.09 5.46 0.68
C GLU A 142 16.82 5.00 1.39
N LEU A 143 16.93 4.33 2.54
CA LEU A 143 15.78 3.89 3.32
C LEU A 143 14.87 5.05 3.78
N GLU A 144 15.43 6.25 3.93
CA GLU A 144 14.68 7.46 4.26
C GLU A 144 14.02 8.08 3.03
N ASN A 145 14.70 8.05 1.88
CA ASN A 145 14.39 8.81 0.68
C ASN A 145 13.75 7.98 -0.44
N ASN A 146 13.69 6.65 -0.29
CA ASN A 146 13.07 5.74 -1.25
C ASN A 146 12.28 4.66 -0.50
N TYR A 147 10.96 4.79 -0.48
CA TYR A 147 10.09 3.89 0.26
C TYR A 147 8.73 3.69 -0.39
N LEU A 148 8.12 2.57 -0.07
CA LEU A 148 6.75 2.24 -0.42
C LEU A 148 5.83 2.53 0.76
N SER A 149 4.67 3.12 0.51
CA SER A 149 3.58 3.24 1.46
C SER A 149 2.33 2.53 0.93
N LEU A 150 1.64 1.87 1.84
CA LEU A 150 0.37 1.20 1.55
C LEU A 150 -0.64 1.65 2.60
N ASP A 151 -1.67 2.34 2.14
CA ASP A 151 -2.80 2.76 2.94
C ASP A 151 -4.05 2.00 2.50
N VAL A 152 -4.70 1.31 3.44
CA VAL A 152 -5.91 0.52 3.18
C VAL A 152 -7.00 0.95 4.14
N VAL A 153 -8.14 1.33 3.60
CA VAL A 153 -9.37 1.62 4.35
C VAL A 153 -10.43 0.64 3.90
N ASP A 154 -11.05 -0.04 4.85
CA ASP A 154 -12.21 -0.90 4.64
C ASP A 154 -13.32 -0.50 5.61
N MET A 155 -14.52 -0.27 5.08
CA MET A 155 -15.70 0.05 5.87
C MET A 155 -16.88 -0.78 5.38
N LYS A 156 -17.64 -1.34 6.31
CA LYS A 156 -18.88 -2.06 6.02
C LYS A 156 -19.96 -1.61 7.00
N PHE A 157 -21.11 -1.26 6.46
CA PHE A 157 -22.33 -0.97 7.21
C PHE A 157 -23.42 -1.93 6.74
N GLN A 158 -24.11 -2.55 7.66
CA GLN A 158 -25.18 -3.50 7.35
C GLN A 158 -26.33 -3.27 8.31
N GLY A 159 -27.53 -3.22 7.77
CA GLY A 159 -28.78 -3.22 8.55
C GLY A 159 -29.68 -4.36 8.12
N GLU A 160 -30.25 -5.07 9.08
CA GLU A 160 -31.21 -6.13 8.85
C GLU A 160 -32.45 -5.89 9.69
N LEU A 161 -33.60 -5.89 9.05
CA LEU A 161 -34.91 -5.82 9.69
C LEU A 161 -35.59 -7.17 9.55
N LYS A 162 -35.97 -7.80 10.69
CA LYS A 162 -36.71 -9.05 10.73
C LYS A 162 -38.10 -8.81 11.29
N TYR A 163 -39.10 -9.33 10.59
CA TYR A 163 -40.50 -9.24 10.99
C TYR A 163 -41.14 -10.63 11.02
N LYS A 164 -41.70 -11.00 12.18
CA LYS A 164 -42.45 -12.26 12.41
C LYS A 164 -43.92 -11.95 12.65
N PRO A 165 -44.75 -11.82 11.60
CA PRO A 165 -46.19 -11.57 11.76
C PRO A 165 -46.88 -12.63 12.60
N ILE A 166 -46.49 -13.89 12.37
CA ILE A 166 -46.90 -15.07 13.12
C ILE A 166 -45.68 -15.96 13.39
N SER A 167 -45.75 -16.89 14.35
CA SER A 167 -44.62 -17.74 14.72
C SER A 167 -44.06 -18.60 13.59
N LYS A 168 -44.87 -18.89 12.56
CA LYS A 168 -44.52 -19.73 11.42
C LYS A 168 -43.88 -18.97 10.25
N VAL A 169 -43.98 -17.63 10.19
CA VAL A 169 -43.54 -16.81 9.10
C VAL A 169 -42.47 -15.84 9.60
N GLU A 170 -41.34 -15.80 8.89
CA GLU A 170 -40.31 -14.76 9.07
C GLU A 170 -40.04 -14.05 7.74
N LEU A 171 -40.12 -12.74 7.77
CA LEU A 171 -39.73 -11.85 6.68
C LEU A 171 -38.48 -11.11 7.13
N ALA A 172 -37.43 -11.05 6.29
CA ALA A 172 -36.22 -10.29 6.55
C ALA A 172 -35.84 -9.44 5.37
N VAL A 173 -35.41 -8.22 5.67
CA VAL A 173 -34.81 -7.29 4.68
C VAL A 173 -33.46 -6.87 5.20
N LEU A 174 -32.44 -7.04 4.38
CA LEU A 174 -31.07 -6.68 4.67
C LEU A 174 -30.58 -5.68 3.62
N GLY A 175 -29.97 -4.60 4.10
CA GLY A 175 -29.19 -3.68 3.27
C GLY A 175 -27.75 -3.59 3.78
N ALA A 176 -26.78 -3.62 2.89
CA ALA A 176 -25.38 -3.44 3.23
C ALA A 176 -24.69 -2.49 2.26
N TYR A 177 -23.75 -1.73 2.80
CA TYR A 177 -22.83 -0.90 2.03
C TYR A 177 -21.40 -1.21 2.42
N LYS A 178 -20.56 -1.46 1.44
CA LYS A 178 -19.12 -1.65 1.63
C LYS A 178 -18.35 -0.62 0.83
N TYR A 179 -17.40 0.03 1.49
CA TYR A 179 -16.41 0.93 0.90
C TYR A 179 -15.02 0.39 1.19
N SER A 180 -14.20 0.25 0.16
CA SER A 180 -12.79 -0.12 0.30
C SER A 180 -11.94 0.75 -0.59
N THR A 181 -10.83 1.24 -0.05
CA THR A 181 -9.81 1.92 -0.85
C THR A 181 -8.43 1.45 -0.44
N THR A 182 -7.59 1.22 -1.45
CA THR A 182 -6.18 0.85 -1.28
C THR A 182 -5.34 1.82 -2.08
N THR A 183 -4.48 2.56 -1.40
CA THR A 183 -3.49 3.45 -2.03
C THR A 183 -2.12 2.84 -1.85
N ASN A 184 -1.45 2.54 -2.95
CA ASN A 184 -0.07 2.07 -2.99
C ASN A 184 0.77 3.16 -3.64
N ALA A 185 1.72 3.73 -2.89
CA ALA A 185 2.56 4.82 -3.36
C ALA A 185 4.05 4.51 -3.17
N ALA A 186 4.83 4.77 -4.21
CA ALA A 186 6.29 4.79 -4.17
C ALA A 186 6.77 6.24 -4.11
N THR A 187 7.48 6.57 -3.05
CA THR A 187 8.07 7.91 -2.82
C THR A 187 9.57 7.81 -2.98
N ILE A 188 10.11 8.57 -3.92
CA ILE A 188 11.53 8.63 -4.25
C ILE A 188 11.90 10.10 -4.28
N THR A 189 12.53 10.58 -3.20
CA THR A 189 12.84 12.01 -3.08
C THR A 189 14.02 12.40 -3.97
N ASP A 190 14.24 13.71 -4.09
CA ASP A 190 15.38 14.30 -4.79
C ASP A 190 16.75 13.93 -4.17
N GLN A 191 16.75 13.46 -2.92
CA GLN A 191 17.93 13.03 -2.17
C GLN A 191 18.25 11.54 -2.35
N SER A 192 17.44 10.79 -3.10
CA SER A 192 17.67 9.38 -3.39
C SER A 192 18.79 9.16 -4.40
N ASN A 193 19.43 8.00 -4.33
CA ASN A 193 20.41 7.58 -5.33
C ASN A 193 19.81 7.56 -6.74
N GLN A 194 18.54 7.12 -6.87
CA GLN A 194 17.85 7.11 -8.16
C GLN A 194 17.71 8.50 -8.76
N ALA A 195 17.28 9.51 -7.99
CA ALA A 195 17.14 10.86 -8.49
C ALA A 195 18.50 11.46 -8.89
N TRP A 196 19.53 11.15 -8.13
CA TRP A 196 20.89 11.59 -8.45
C TRP A 196 21.46 10.88 -9.67
N ALA A 197 21.21 9.58 -9.83
CA ALA A 197 21.67 8.83 -11.00
C ALA A 197 21.09 9.37 -12.31
N TYR A 198 19.79 9.72 -12.33
CA TYR A 198 19.18 10.36 -13.50
C TYR A 198 19.81 11.72 -13.85
N ARG A 199 20.44 12.39 -12.89
CA ARG A 199 21.13 13.68 -13.10
C ARG A 199 22.62 13.56 -13.32
N ALA A 200 23.19 12.36 -13.17
CA ALA A 200 24.65 12.16 -13.19
C ALA A 200 25.25 12.39 -14.59
N MET A 201 25.86 13.56 -14.77
CA MET A 201 26.48 14.01 -16.00
C MET A 201 27.82 14.76 -15.75
N ASP A 202 28.46 14.51 -14.60
CA ASP A 202 29.59 15.32 -14.12
C ASP A 202 30.81 15.33 -15.08
N ASP A 203 31.03 14.22 -15.78
CA ASP A 203 32.06 14.15 -16.83
C ASP A 203 31.57 13.39 -18.07
N ALA A 204 32.35 13.42 -19.14
CA ALA A 204 31.97 12.77 -20.41
C ALA A 204 31.84 11.25 -20.27
N THR A 205 32.71 10.60 -19.50
CA THR A 205 32.67 9.15 -19.30
C THR A 205 31.41 8.74 -18.57
N MET A 206 31.05 9.48 -17.50
CA MET A 206 29.85 9.24 -16.72
C MET A 206 28.60 9.48 -17.57
N ARG A 207 28.53 10.58 -18.27
CA ARG A 207 27.41 10.93 -19.14
C ARG A 207 27.21 9.89 -20.24
N ASP A 208 28.26 9.49 -20.93
CA ASP A 208 28.20 8.59 -22.09
C ASP A 208 27.85 7.13 -21.63
N ALA A 209 28.18 6.78 -20.40
CA ALA A 209 27.85 5.47 -19.81
C ALA A 209 26.50 5.43 -19.05
N ASN A 210 25.89 6.58 -18.74
CA ASN A 210 24.67 6.63 -17.96
C ASN A 210 23.42 6.30 -18.80
N PRO A 211 22.78 5.12 -18.61
CA PRO A 211 21.64 4.70 -19.40
C PRO A 211 20.34 5.44 -19.07
N TRP A 212 20.30 6.25 -18.01
CA TRP A 212 19.11 7.00 -17.60
C TRP A 212 19.06 8.42 -18.17
N LEU A 213 20.04 8.81 -18.98
CA LEU A 213 19.99 10.06 -19.71
C LEU A 213 19.25 9.90 -21.04
N TYR A 214 18.56 10.95 -21.44
CA TYR A 214 17.84 10.99 -22.71
C TYR A 214 18.72 11.61 -23.80
N THR A 215 18.74 10.97 -24.97
CA THR A 215 19.35 11.51 -26.19
C THR A 215 18.25 11.74 -27.21
N ASP A 216 18.14 12.99 -27.72
CA ASP A 216 17.12 13.36 -28.71
C ASP A 216 17.41 12.69 -30.06
N PRO A 217 16.57 11.72 -30.52
CA PRO A 217 16.82 11.00 -31.76
C PRO A 217 16.65 11.88 -33.01
N ASP A 218 15.91 12.98 -32.90
CA ASP A 218 15.71 13.92 -34.01
C ASP A 218 16.90 14.84 -34.24
N LYS A 219 17.88 14.84 -33.31
CA LYS A 219 19.07 15.67 -33.39
C LYS A 219 20.32 14.82 -33.49
N ALA A 220 20.81 14.61 -34.71
CA ALA A 220 22.07 13.91 -34.94
C ALA A 220 23.22 14.54 -34.12
N ASN A 221 23.96 13.68 -33.39
CA ASN A 221 25.10 14.08 -32.54
C ASN A 221 24.73 14.96 -31.33
N SER A 222 23.48 14.97 -30.87
CA SER A 222 23.14 15.64 -29.62
C SER A 222 23.77 14.92 -28.44
N LEU A 223 24.20 15.68 -27.43
CA LEU A 223 24.68 15.10 -26.19
C LEU A 223 23.49 14.66 -25.34
N PRO A 224 23.61 13.53 -24.59
CA PRO A 224 22.62 13.14 -23.61
C PRO A 224 22.40 14.21 -22.54
N PHE A 225 21.20 14.34 -22.06
CA PHE A 225 20.85 15.26 -20.98
C PHE A 225 19.87 14.63 -19.97
N SER A 226 19.81 15.18 -18.77
CA SER A 226 18.90 14.70 -17.75
C SER A 226 17.47 15.16 -18.03
N VAL A 227 16.52 14.24 -17.98
CA VAL A 227 15.08 14.55 -17.99
C VAL A 227 14.59 14.97 -16.61
N LEU A 228 15.39 14.75 -15.57
CA LEU A 228 15.09 15.09 -14.18
C LEU A 228 16.01 16.24 -13.73
N GLU A 229 15.59 17.48 -13.95
CA GLU A 229 16.37 18.64 -13.52
C GLU A 229 16.33 18.85 -12.02
N LYS A 230 15.15 18.66 -11.41
CA LYS A 230 14.89 18.84 -9.97
C LYS A 230 13.90 17.82 -9.46
N GLY A 231 13.86 17.66 -8.14
CA GLY A 231 12.88 16.80 -7.47
C GLY A 231 13.19 15.32 -7.60
N GLY A 232 12.24 14.53 -7.27
CA GLY A 232 12.27 13.06 -7.32
C GLY A 232 11.09 12.50 -8.09
N PHE A 233 10.70 11.28 -7.74
CA PHE A 233 9.61 10.56 -8.39
C PHE A 233 8.52 10.23 -7.37
N TYR A 234 7.26 10.24 -7.82
CA TYR A 234 6.13 9.77 -7.04
C TYR A 234 5.22 8.95 -7.93
N ARG A 235 4.99 7.70 -7.56
CA ARG A 235 4.08 6.81 -8.28
C ARG A 235 2.99 6.35 -7.34
N GLU A 236 1.74 6.59 -7.70
CA GLU A 236 0.58 6.18 -6.92
C GLU A 236 -0.35 5.32 -7.76
N THR A 237 -0.78 4.21 -7.18
CA THR A 237 -1.92 3.44 -7.70
C THR A 237 -2.97 3.38 -6.62
N LYS A 238 -4.16 3.86 -6.93
CA LYS A 238 -5.30 3.86 -6.03
C LYS A 238 -6.42 2.97 -6.58
N TYR A 239 -6.83 2.02 -5.77
CA TYR A 239 -7.99 1.18 -6.03
C TYR A 239 -9.12 1.62 -5.12
N LYS A 240 -10.31 1.77 -5.67
CA LYS A 240 -11.53 2.11 -4.95
C LYS A 240 -12.63 1.12 -5.30
N MET A 241 -13.37 0.68 -4.30
CA MET A 241 -14.51 -0.21 -4.45
C MET A 241 -15.68 0.30 -3.62
N ASN A 242 -16.84 0.40 -4.25
CA ASN A 242 -18.12 0.62 -3.60
C ASN A 242 -19.03 -0.58 -3.91
N SER A 243 -19.68 -1.11 -2.90
CA SER A 243 -20.65 -2.20 -3.09
C SER A 243 -21.92 -1.90 -2.29
N TRP A 244 -23.05 -2.16 -2.93
CA TRP A 244 -24.36 -2.14 -2.31
C TRP A 244 -24.99 -3.52 -2.44
N ASP A 245 -25.49 -4.04 -1.33
CA ASP A 245 -26.17 -5.32 -1.27
C ASP A 245 -27.56 -5.09 -0.67
N PHE A 246 -28.56 -5.62 -1.33
CA PHE A 246 -29.93 -5.64 -0.84
C PHE A 246 -30.47 -7.08 -0.93
N ARG A 247 -31.04 -7.58 0.16
CA ARG A 247 -31.64 -8.90 0.22
C ARG A 247 -32.97 -8.83 0.92
N ALA A 248 -33.99 -9.45 0.33
CA ALA A 248 -35.29 -9.67 0.95
C ALA A 248 -35.58 -11.18 0.96
N THR A 249 -35.98 -11.72 2.11
CA THR A 249 -36.26 -13.13 2.26
C THR A 249 -37.58 -13.34 2.99
N ALA A 250 -38.26 -14.42 2.65
CA ALA A 250 -39.44 -14.89 3.33
C ALA A 250 -39.31 -16.39 3.62
N SER A 251 -39.59 -16.81 4.85
CA SER A 251 -39.60 -18.20 5.24
C SER A 251 -40.92 -18.56 5.94
N TYR A 252 -41.40 -19.76 5.67
CA TYR A 252 -42.52 -20.37 6.34
C TYR A 252 -42.11 -21.74 6.88
N ASN A 253 -42.32 -21.97 8.16
CA ASN A 253 -41.99 -23.24 8.83
C ASN A 253 -43.18 -23.70 9.65
N ASP A 254 -43.67 -24.90 9.36
CA ASP A 254 -44.79 -25.48 10.08
C ASP A 254 -44.69 -27.01 10.21
N VAL A 255 -45.32 -27.54 11.22
CA VAL A 255 -45.43 -28.98 11.45
C VAL A 255 -46.92 -29.35 11.47
N TYR A 256 -47.34 -30.11 10.46
CA TYR A 256 -48.71 -30.60 10.33
C TYR A 256 -48.84 -32.03 10.86
N ASN A 257 -49.86 -32.28 11.64
CA ASN A 257 -50.20 -33.61 12.19
C ASN A 257 -49.03 -34.32 12.91
N LYS A 258 -48.04 -33.57 13.42
CA LYS A 258 -46.79 -34.04 14.05
C LYS A 258 -45.82 -34.81 13.13
N ASP A 259 -46.22 -35.23 11.94
CA ASP A 259 -45.45 -36.10 11.04
C ASP A 259 -44.99 -35.37 9.77
N HIS A 260 -45.60 -34.24 9.43
CA HIS A 260 -45.28 -33.51 8.21
C HIS A 260 -44.62 -32.16 8.53
N ILE A 261 -43.33 -32.05 8.26
CA ILE A 261 -42.57 -30.81 8.40
C ILE A 261 -42.51 -30.10 7.04
N VAL A 262 -43.03 -28.89 6.97
CA VAL A 262 -43.02 -28.06 5.77
C VAL A 262 -42.16 -26.84 6.02
N ASN A 263 -41.10 -26.71 5.22
CA ASN A 263 -40.21 -25.54 5.22
C ASN A 263 -40.23 -24.94 3.81
N LEU A 264 -40.69 -23.72 3.69
CA LEU A 264 -40.67 -22.94 2.45
C LEU A 264 -39.75 -21.73 2.63
N PHE A 265 -38.91 -21.48 1.64
CA PHE A 265 -38.02 -20.32 1.62
C PHE A 265 -38.05 -19.70 0.23
N GLY A 266 -38.13 -18.39 0.18
CA GLY A 266 -37.98 -17.60 -1.04
C GLY A 266 -37.21 -16.32 -0.74
N GLY A 267 -36.49 -15.84 -1.73
CA GLY A 267 -35.68 -14.59 -1.56
C GLY A 267 -35.34 -13.91 -2.87
N LEU A 268 -35.07 -12.62 -2.75
CA LEU A 268 -34.54 -11.77 -3.79
C LEU A 268 -33.24 -11.16 -3.28
N GLU A 269 -32.20 -11.17 -4.10
CA GLU A 269 -30.92 -10.52 -3.82
C GLU A 269 -30.53 -9.65 -4.99
N ILE A 270 -30.12 -8.42 -4.70
CA ILE A 270 -29.62 -7.44 -5.68
C ILE A 270 -28.29 -6.95 -5.11
N ASN A 271 -27.24 -7.06 -5.89
CA ASN A 271 -25.96 -6.48 -5.55
C ASN A 271 -25.45 -5.57 -6.67
N SER A 272 -24.75 -4.53 -6.30
CA SER A 272 -24.08 -3.62 -7.21
C SER A 272 -22.65 -3.42 -6.72
N LEU A 273 -21.71 -3.52 -7.63
CA LEU A 273 -20.30 -3.40 -7.37
C LEU A 273 -19.67 -2.46 -8.39
N ASP A 274 -19.12 -1.36 -7.88
CA ASP A 274 -18.35 -0.40 -8.66
C ASP A 274 -16.87 -0.45 -8.22
N ARG A 275 -15.97 -0.59 -9.19
CA ARG A 275 -14.53 -0.61 -8.98
C ARG A 275 -13.86 0.39 -9.90
N SER A 276 -12.98 1.18 -9.33
CA SER A 276 -12.14 2.10 -10.09
C SER A 276 -10.66 1.93 -9.71
N ARG A 277 -9.81 2.17 -10.69
CA ARG A 277 -8.36 2.26 -10.50
C ARG A 277 -7.90 3.59 -11.09
N SER A 278 -7.14 4.34 -10.32
CA SER A 278 -6.42 5.51 -10.80
C SER A 278 -4.92 5.29 -10.62
N TYR A 279 -4.15 5.84 -11.54
CA TYR A 279 -2.70 5.80 -11.52
C TYR A 279 -2.18 7.21 -11.72
N PHE A 280 -1.18 7.58 -10.93
CA PHE A 280 -0.47 8.84 -11.07
C PHE A 280 1.04 8.56 -11.07
N ASN A 281 1.75 9.15 -12.03
CA ASN A 281 3.20 9.10 -12.12
C ASN A 281 3.73 10.51 -12.17
N GLY A 282 4.28 10.99 -11.07
CA GLY A 282 4.86 12.32 -10.94
C GLY A 282 6.39 12.24 -11.08
N VAL A 283 6.93 13.08 -11.96
CA VAL A 283 8.37 13.24 -12.17
C VAL A 283 8.74 14.67 -11.82
N GLY A 284 9.92 14.86 -11.25
CA GLY A 284 10.35 16.16 -10.75
C GLY A 284 9.56 16.62 -9.52
N MET A 285 9.09 15.69 -8.72
CA MET A 285 8.31 16.00 -7.51
C MET A 285 9.15 16.71 -6.49
N GLN A 286 8.77 17.93 -6.15
CA GLN A 286 9.43 18.78 -5.15
C GLN A 286 8.74 18.57 -3.81
N TYR A 287 9.29 17.70 -2.99
CA TYR A 287 8.70 17.28 -1.72
C TYR A 287 8.72 18.37 -0.65
N ASP A 288 9.76 19.21 -0.66
CA ASP A 288 9.92 20.40 0.18
C ASP A 288 8.93 21.52 -0.13
N MET A 289 8.40 21.54 -1.35
CA MET A 289 7.42 22.52 -1.83
C MET A 289 5.96 22.00 -1.83
N GLY A 290 5.67 20.94 -1.08
CA GLY A 290 4.31 20.40 -0.98
C GLY A 290 3.90 19.49 -2.13
N TYR A 291 4.82 18.64 -2.60
CA TYR A 291 4.56 17.65 -3.67
C TYR A 291 4.18 18.28 -5.03
N LEU A 292 4.74 19.44 -5.33
CA LEU A 292 4.52 20.05 -6.64
C LEU A 292 5.38 19.37 -7.70
N PRO A 293 4.79 18.85 -8.80
CA PRO A 293 5.56 18.29 -9.89
C PRO A 293 6.17 19.40 -10.74
N ALA A 294 7.45 19.25 -11.10
CA ALA A 294 8.11 20.07 -12.10
C ALA A 294 8.25 19.24 -13.38
N PHE A 295 7.40 19.52 -14.36
CA PHE A 295 7.42 18.82 -15.64
C PHE A 295 8.49 19.38 -16.56
N ASN A 296 9.30 18.47 -17.12
CA ASN A 296 10.21 18.78 -18.22
C ASN A 296 9.60 18.21 -19.52
N TYR A 297 9.56 19.02 -20.59
CA TYR A 297 9.04 18.59 -21.90
C TYR A 297 9.78 17.34 -22.43
N ASN A 298 11.08 17.25 -22.21
CA ASN A 298 11.89 16.14 -22.67
C ASN A 298 11.52 14.80 -22.01
N PHE A 299 10.97 14.82 -20.79
CA PHE A 299 10.46 13.61 -20.16
C PHE A 299 9.24 13.07 -20.90
N PHE A 300 8.34 13.92 -21.34
CA PHE A 300 7.19 13.50 -22.16
C PHE A 300 7.62 12.93 -23.49
N LYS A 301 8.61 13.55 -24.13
CA LYS A 301 9.17 13.07 -25.38
C LYS A 301 9.81 11.68 -25.22
N GLN A 302 10.54 11.44 -24.15
CA GLN A 302 11.10 10.12 -23.83
C GLN A 302 10.01 9.08 -23.63
N LEU A 303 8.94 9.40 -22.90
CA LEU A 303 7.81 8.47 -22.70
C LEU A 303 7.09 8.14 -24.00
N GLU A 304 6.93 9.10 -24.89
CA GLU A 304 6.35 8.90 -26.21
C GLU A 304 7.16 7.91 -27.04
N GLU A 305 8.48 8.07 -27.05
CA GLU A 305 9.39 7.21 -27.80
C GLU A 305 9.44 5.80 -27.22
N GLU A 306 9.43 5.63 -25.89
CA GLU A 306 9.47 4.34 -25.24
C GLU A 306 8.15 3.57 -25.34
N ASN A 307 7.01 4.25 -25.30
CA ASN A 307 5.70 3.62 -25.14
C ASN A 307 4.73 3.91 -26.30
N GLY A 308 5.06 4.81 -27.21
CA GLY A 308 4.19 5.21 -28.32
C GLY A 308 2.87 5.84 -27.87
N GLN A 309 2.80 6.40 -26.66
CA GLN A 309 1.60 6.98 -26.06
C GLN A 309 1.86 8.37 -25.51
N TYR A 310 1.02 9.32 -25.90
CA TYR A 310 0.90 10.62 -25.23
C TYR A 310 0.08 10.49 -23.94
N TYR A 311 0.51 11.15 -22.89
CA TYR A 311 -0.20 11.28 -21.63
C TYR A 311 -0.79 12.71 -21.49
#